data_0b9d74b590d071811aadafd108afcf90
#
_entry.id   0b9d74b590d071811aadafd108afcf90
#
_cell.length_a   1.000
_cell.length_b   1.000
_cell.length_c   1.000
_cell.angle_alpha   90.00
_cell.angle_beta   90.00
_cell.angle_gamma   90.00
#
_symmetry.space_group_name_H-M   'P 1'
#
loop_
_entity.id
_entity.type
_entity.pdbx_description
1 polymer ?
#
loop_
_entity_poly.entity_id
_entity_poly.type
_entity_poly.pdbx_seq_one_letter_code
_entity_poly.pdbx_strand_id
1 'polypeptide(L)'
;MVETVLVASNSIIRHPRIWKMVSSLKRRYSTSVLGWNREAVATKDINGYIVPLNLFGLGAPFGKPSLIPYYPLFWSWVFFKLLQTKPNVVHAIDFDTLLPCYIYKLLFGKKLVYDVHDRFSGYVPPNHTTFYNIINSAEELFSRKADVLITVSEKVQSTFRARPKHCEIIMNVSEDYKLENPKSEDGVLTLVYTGLISKDQGLDRILRGISGLTGIQLTLAGRVVDNKLLQQMLELPNVKYNGILKRNESLNLEASSDVMIVLYDLKYRKNQLSSPNKIFEAMMCGIPLITNMEPDIVEKEVQCGIIVDYDNIDQIKQAIVLLRDNNELRIKQGKNGRKAFEEKYNWNNMEQKLYEIYKLIYS
;
A
#
# COMPACT_ATOMS: atom_id res chain seq x y z
N MET A 1 3.58 -23.61 -20.84
CA MET A 1 2.25 -23.58 -20.17
C MET A 1 2.34 -22.59 -19.02
N VAL A 2 1.37 -21.71 -18.81
CA VAL A 2 1.41 -20.76 -17.68
C VAL A 2 1.15 -21.53 -16.39
N GLU A 3 2.06 -21.39 -15.39
CA GLU A 3 1.95 -22.13 -14.12
C GLU A 3 1.20 -21.32 -13.07
N THR A 4 1.41 -20.02 -13.07
CA THR A 4 0.81 -19.11 -12.08
C THR A 4 0.14 -17.92 -12.78
N VAL A 5 -1.09 -17.61 -12.36
CA VAL A 5 -1.83 -16.41 -12.80
C VAL A 5 -2.17 -15.55 -11.60
N LEU A 6 -1.68 -14.30 -11.60
CA LEU A 6 -2.13 -13.28 -10.64
C LEU A 6 -3.34 -12.54 -11.20
N VAL A 7 -4.36 -12.35 -10.38
CA VAL A 7 -5.61 -11.67 -10.76
C VAL A 7 -5.80 -10.46 -9.86
N ALA A 8 -5.92 -9.28 -10.46
CA ALA A 8 -6.12 -8.04 -9.73
C ALA A 8 -7.16 -7.14 -10.40
N SER A 9 -8.06 -6.56 -9.62
CA SER A 9 -9.09 -5.64 -10.10
C SER A 9 -8.68 -4.16 -10.00
N ASN A 10 -7.70 -3.85 -9.16
CA ASN A 10 -7.17 -2.50 -8.98
C ASN A 10 -6.36 -2.04 -10.20
N SER A 11 -6.07 -0.72 -10.27
CA SER A 11 -5.20 -0.18 -11.32
C SER A 11 -3.82 -0.84 -11.30
N ILE A 12 -3.76 -2.02 -11.90
CA ILE A 12 -2.62 -2.93 -11.89
C ILE A 12 -1.35 -2.23 -12.42
N ILE A 13 -1.54 -1.30 -13.35
CA ILE A 13 -0.45 -0.56 -14.00
C ILE A 13 0.35 0.26 -13.01
N ARG A 14 -0.28 0.70 -11.92
CA ARG A 14 0.32 1.61 -10.92
C ARG A 14 0.54 0.97 -9.55
N HIS A 15 0.37 -0.35 -9.40
CA HIS A 15 0.45 -1.00 -8.10
C HIS A 15 1.83 -1.63 -7.85
N PRO A 16 2.74 -0.96 -7.10
CA PRO A 16 4.14 -1.41 -6.96
C PRO A 16 4.28 -2.81 -6.36
N ARG A 17 3.42 -3.18 -5.38
CA ARG A 17 3.46 -4.50 -4.74
C ARG A 17 3.22 -5.63 -5.74
N ILE A 18 2.22 -5.48 -6.62
CA ILE A 18 1.89 -6.51 -7.61
C ILE A 18 3.09 -6.75 -8.53
N TRP A 19 3.73 -5.68 -9.01
CA TRP A 19 4.87 -5.81 -9.90
C TRP A 19 6.12 -6.37 -9.23
N LYS A 20 6.35 -6.10 -7.96
CA LYS A 20 7.41 -6.75 -7.19
C LYS A 20 7.16 -8.26 -7.08
N MET A 21 5.94 -8.65 -6.72
CA MET A 21 5.55 -10.07 -6.67
C MET A 21 5.69 -10.76 -8.03
N VAL A 22 5.20 -10.14 -9.10
CA VAL A 22 5.31 -10.65 -10.47
C VAL A 22 6.77 -10.79 -10.88
N SER A 23 7.60 -9.78 -10.61
CA SER A 23 9.04 -9.80 -10.93
C SER A 23 9.78 -10.91 -10.20
N SER A 24 9.41 -11.16 -8.96
CA SER A 24 9.96 -12.25 -8.16
C SER A 24 9.52 -13.61 -8.70
N LEU A 25 8.22 -13.81 -8.86
CA LEU A 25 7.66 -15.09 -9.26
C LEU A 25 8.12 -15.53 -10.66
N LYS A 26 8.21 -14.61 -11.62
CA LYS A 26 8.66 -14.94 -12.98
C LYS A 26 10.07 -15.48 -13.06
N ARG A 27 10.92 -15.26 -12.04
CA ARG A 27 12.28 -15.83 -12.01
C ARG A 27 12.27 -17.33 -11.80
N ARG A 28 11.19 -17.89 -11.25
CA ARG A 28 11.07 -19.31 -10.89
C ARG A 28 9.90 -20.02 -11.55
N TYR A 29 8.86 -19.28 -11.92
CA TYR A 29 7.59 -19.83 -12.43
C TYR A 29 7.14 -19.09 -13.69
N SER A 30 6.54 -19.81 -14.61
CA SER A 30 5.88 -19.20 -15.77
C SER A 30 4.64 -18.44 -15.29
N THR A 31 4.74 -17.12 -15.24
CA THR A 31 3.79 -16.23 -14.60
C THR A 31 3.08 -15.33 -15.60
N SER A 32 1.79 -15.14 -15.44
CA SER A 32 1.01 -14.13 -16.18
C SER A 32 0.08 -13.35 -15.24
N VAL A 33 -0.47 -12.26 -15.75
CA VAL A 33 -1.31 -11.35 -14.98
C VAL A 33 -2.62 -11.09 -15.70
N LEU A 34 -3.74 -11.18 -14.97
CA LEU A 34 -5.06 -10.74 -15.39
C LEU A 34 -5.42 -9.49 -14.60
N GLY A 35 -5.65 -8.39 -15.30
CA GLY A 35 -5.93 -7.10 -14.66
C GLY A 35 -7.16 -6.41 -15.21
N TRP A 36 -7.67 -5.42 -14.47
CA TRP A 36 -8.73 -4.55 -14.95
C TRP A 36 -8.19 -3.16 -15.29
N ASN A 37 -8.32 -2.75 -16.56
CA ASN A 37 -7.95 -1.41 -17.03
C ASN A 37 -9.13 -0.42 -16.83
N ARG A 38 -9.46 -0.10 -15.57
CA ARG A 38 -10.59 0.78 -15.23
C ARG A 38 -10.42 2.20 -15.73
N GLU A 39 -9.17 2.68 -15.80
CA GLU A 39 -8.85 4.06 -16.19
C GLU A 39 -8.70 4.22 -17.71
N ALA A 40 -8.95 3.16 -18.48
CA ALA A 40 -8.78 3.13 -19.95
C ALA A 40 -7.42 3.68 -20.42
N VAL A 41 -6.37 3.43 -19.64
CA VAL A 41 -4.99 3.84 -19.99
C VAL A 41 -4.58 3.15 -21.29
N ALA A 42 -3.99 3.91 -22.21
CA ALA A 42 -3.55 3.37 -23.48
C ALA A 42 -2.53 2.23 -23.26
N THR A 43 -2.73 1.11 -23.93
CA THR A 43 -1.85 -0.07 -23.83
C THR A 43 -0.41 0.18 -24.30
N LYS A 44 -0.16 1.26 -25.02
CA LYS A 44 1.19 1.70 -25.43
C LYS A 44 2.08 2.06 -24.23
N ASP A 45 1.49 2.55 -23.14
CA ASP A 45 2.21 2.86 -21.90
C ASP A 45 2.53 1.61 -21.06
N ILE A 46 2.04 0.45 -21.53
CA ILE A 46 2.17 -0.85 -20.86
C ILE A 46 3.29 -1.68 -21.50
N ASN A 47 3.90 -1.22 -22.60
CA ASN A 47 5.00 -1.89 -23.31
C ASN A 47 6.31 -1.84 -22.51
N GLY A 48 6.47 -2.73 -21.60
CA GLY A 48 7.65 -2.87 -20.71
C GLY A 48 7.45 -3.91 -19.64
N TYR A 49 6.25 -4.46 -19.55
CA TYR A 49 5.96 -5.51 -18.57
C TYR A 49 6.62 -6.85 -18.97
N ILE A 50 7.29 -7.37 -18.01
CA ILE A 50 8.17 -8.53 -18.09
C ILE A 50 7.43 -9.89 -18.14
N VAL A 51 6.10 -9.88 -18.13
CA VAL A 51 5.23 -11.07 -18.20
C VAL A 51 4.00 -10.81 -19.07
N PRO A 52 3.33 -11.86 -19.60
CA PRO A 52 2.07 -11.72 -20.31
C PRO A 52 1.02 -11.02 -19.41
N LEU A 53 0.55 -9.86 -19.87
CA LEU A 53 -0.48 -9.06 -19.21
C LEU A 53 -1.75 -9.07 -20.08
N ASN A 54 -2.85 -9.59 -19.53
CA ASN A 54 -4.17 -9.50 -20.14
C ASN A 54 -5.02 -8.51 -19.35
N LEU A 55 -5.61 -7.54 -20.04
CA LEU A 55 -6.42 -6.51 -19.42
C LEU A 55 -7.88 -6.60 -19.86
N PHE A 56 -8.79 -6.55 -18.88
CA PHE A 56 -10.20 -6.31 -19.13
C PHE A 56 -10.41 -4.82 -19.43
N GLY A 57 -10.81 -4.51 -20.65
CA GLY A 57 -10.76 -3.15 -21.22
C GLY A 57 -11.99 -2.28 -20.92
N LEU A 58 -12.98 -2.75 -20.13
CA LEU A 58 -14.15 -1.95 -19.82
C LEU A 58 -13.82 -0.90 -18.74
N GLY A 59 -13.92 0.38 -19.10
CA GLY A 59 -13.79 1.49 -18.14
C GLY A 59 -14.86 1.41 -17.04
N ALA A 60 -14.47 1.69 -15.80
CA ALA A 60 -15.39 1.63 -14.67
C ALA A 60 -15.03 2.67 -13.60
N PRO A 61 -16.02 3.21 -12.86
CA PRO A 61 -15.78 4.22 -11.83
C PRO A 61 -14.92 3.65 -10.71
N PHE A 62 -14.02 4.47 -10.16
CA PHE A 62 -13.18 4.08 -9.05
C PHE A 62 -13.81 4.48 -7.71
N GLY A 63 -13.84 3.56 -6.73
CA GLY A 63 -14.25 3.86 -5.35
C GLY A 63 -15.71 4.27 -5.16
N LYS A 64 -16.59 3.98 -6.11
CA LYS A 64 -18.04 4.32 -6.04
C LYS A 64 -18.90 3.05 -6.10
N PRO A 65 -20.07 3.03 -5.45
CA PRO A 65 -21.02 1.91 -5.52
C PRO A 65 -21.48 1.57 -6.95
N SER A 66 -21.42 2.53 -7.86
CA SER A 66 -21.71 2.32 -9.30
C SER A 66 -20.74 1.36 -10.00
N LEU A 67 -19.66 0.95 -9.33
CA LEU A 67 -18.76 -0.11 -9.79
C LEU A 67 -19.39 -1.52 -9.69
N ILE A 68 -20.30 -1.75 -8.75
CA ILE A 68 -20.84 -3.08 -8.42
C ILE A 68 -21.38 -3.82 -9.65
N PRO A 69 -22.17 -3.21 -10.56
CA PRO A 69 -22.70 -3.89 -11.75
C PRO A 69 -21.65 -4.38 -12.74
N TYR A 70 -20.42 -3.88 -12.67
CA TYR A 70 -19.33 -4.25 -13.57
C TYR A 70 -18.60 -5.54 -13.13
N TYR A 71 -18.70 -5.91 -11.85
CA TYR A 71 -18.01 -7.11 -11.34
C TYR A 71 -18.42 -8.40 -12.02
N PRO A 72 -19.71 -8.70 -12.29
CA PRO A 72 -20.09 -9.94 -12.98
C PRO A 72 -19.42 -10.10 -14.36
N LEU A 73 -19.28 -8.99 -15.11
CA LEU A 73 -18.61 -9.01 -16.41
C LEU A 73 -17.10 -9.26 -16.25
N PHE A 74 -16.46 -8.60 -15.28
CA PHE A 74 -15.06 -8.83 -14.96
C PHE A 74 -14.81 -10.26 -14.48
N TRP A 75 -15.63 -10.81 -13.58
CA TRP A 75 -15.52 -12.18 -13.09
C TRP A 75 -15.70 -13.23 -14.18
N SER A 76 -16.66 -13.02 -15.08
CA SER A 76 -16.88 -13.90 -16.24
C SER A 76 -15.66 -13.89 -17.16
N TRP A 77 -15.08 -12.70 -17.42
CA TRP A 77 -13.89 -12.56 -18.23
C TRP A 77 -12.67 -13.22 -17.56
N VAL A 78 -12.44 -13.02 -16.26
CA VAL A 78 -11.37 -13.68 -15.50
C VAL A 78 -11.52 -15.19 -15.58
N PHE A 79 -12.71 -15.72 -15.31
CA PHE A 79 -12.96 -17.16 -15.36
C PHE A 79 -12.67 -17.73 -16.74
N PHE A 80 -13.14 -17.07 -17.81
CA PHE A 80 -12.84 -17.48 -19.19
C PHE A 80 -11.34 -17.48 -19.49
N LYS A 81 -10.61 -16.47 -19.04
CA LYS A 81 -9.15 -16.40 -19.17
C LYS A 81 -8.44 -17.53 -18.42
N LEU A 82 -8.91 -17.88 -17.23
CA LEU A 82 -8.40 -19.01 -16.47
C LEU A 82 -8.63 -20.35 -17.18
N LEU A 83 -9.79 -20.52 -17.86
CA LEU A 83 -10.05 -21.68 -18.70
C LEU A 83 -9.10 -21.79 -19.89
N GLN A 84 -8.72 -20.65 -20.48
CA GLN A 84 -7.78 -20.61 -21.61
C GLN A 84 -6.34 -20.89 -21.18
N THR A 85 -5.88 -20.30 -20.06
CA THR A 85 -4.48 -20.37 -19.60
C THR A 85 -4.20 -21.65 -18.81
N LYS A 86 -5.21 -22.24 -18.16
CA LYS A 86 -5.17 -23.47 -17.35
C LYS A 86 -4.02 -23.49 -16.32
N PRO A 87 -3.90 -22.45 -15.46
CA PRO A 87 -2.81 -22.37 -14.50
C PRO A 87 -2.95 -23.44 -13.42
N ASN A 88 -1.82 -23.83 -12.81
CA ASN A 88 -1.81 -24.71 -11.64
C ASN A 88 -2.08 -23.93 -10.36
N VAL A 89 -1.65 -22.67 -10.30
CA VAL A 89 -1.86 -21.76 -9.17
C VAL A 89 -2.54 -20.48 -9.64
N VAL A 90 -3.62 -20.10 -8.96
CA VAL A 90 -4.27 -18.81 -9.13
C VAL A 90 -4.02 -17.97 -7.88
N HIS A 91 -3.48 -16.78 -8.05
CA HIS A 91 -3.19 -15.83 -6.98
C HIS A 91 -4.19 -14.67 -7.07
N ALA A 92 -5.23 -14.74 -6.24
CA ALA A 92 -6.28 -13.74 -6.15
C ALA A 92 -5.82 -12.59 -5.24
N ILE A 93 -5.78 -11.38 -5.79
CA ILE A 93 -5.41 -10.17 -5.07
C ILE A 93 -6.70 -9.43 -4.71
N ASP A 94 -6.91 -9.24 -3.41
CA ASP A 94 -8.09 -8.68 -2.78
C ASP A 94 -9.39 -9.49 -3.01
N PHE A 95 -10.41 -9.19 -2.21
CA PHE A 95 -11.66 -9.95 -2.15
C PHE A 95 -12.44 -9.94 -3.48
N ASP A 96 -12.38 -8.84 -4.20
CA ASP A 96 -13.16 -8.65 -5.42
C ASP A 96 -12.66 -9.49 -6.63
N THR A 97 -11.49 -10.13 -6.52
CA THR A 97 -10.99 -11.10 -7.49
C THR A 97 -11.17 -12.56 -7.05
N LEU A 98 -11.54 -12.77 -5.78
CA LEU A 98 -11.52 -14.07 -5.16
C LEU A 98 -12.56 -15.04 -5.72
N LEU A 99 -13.77 -14.57 -6.03
CA LEU A 99 -14.87 -15.43 -6.47
C LEU A 99 -14.57 -16.23 -7.74
N PRO A 100 -14.16 -15.64 -8.87
CA PRO A 100 -13.84 -16.42 -10.09
C PRO A 100 -12.65 -17.36 -9.88
N CYS A 101 -11.66 -16.95 -9.08
CA CYS A 101 -10.50 -17.77 -8.76
C CYS A 101 -10.88 -19.00 -7.91
N TYR A 102 -11.78 -18.81 -6.95
CA TYR A 102 -12.28 -19.89 -6.11
C TYR A 102 -13.13 -20.89 -6.90
N ILE A 103 -14.01 -20.41 -7.79
CA ILE A 103 -14.79 -21.29 -8.68
C ILE A 103 -13.84 -22.12 -9.55
N TYR A 104 -12.80 -21.51 -10.12
CA TYR A 104 -11.80 -22.22 -10.91
C TYR A 104 -11.08 -23.31 -10.09
N LYS A 105 -10.65 -22.97 -8.85
CA LYS A 105 -10.07 -23.97 -7.92
C LYS A 105 -10.99 -25.16 -7.71
N LEU A 106 -12.26 -24.91 -7.42
CA LEU A 106 -13.25 -25.98 -7.14
C LEU A 106 -13.46 -26.90 -8.34
N LEU A 107 -13.58 -26.36 -9.53
CA LEU A 107 -13.90 -27.14 -10.73
C LEU A 107 -12.71 -27.92 -11.25
N PHE A 108 -11.49 -27.43 -11.07
CA PHE A 108 -10.29 -28.01 -11.68
C PHE A 108 -9.26 -28.54 -10.67
N GLY A 109 -9.57 -28.53 -9.37
CA GLY A 109 -8.66 -29.02 -8.33
C GLY A 109 -7.36 -28.24 -8.23
N LYS A 110 -7.36 -26.97 -8.62
CA LYS A 110 -6.16 -26.13 -8.66
C LYS A 110 -5.91 -25.41 -7.33
N LYS A 111 -4.72 -24.85 -7.16
CA LYS A 111 -4.32 -24.13 -5.95
C LYS A 111 -4.73 -22.67 -5.99
N LEU A 112 -5.10 -22.13 -4.84
CA LEU A 112 -5.54 -20.75 -4.66
C LEU A 112 -4.73 -20.08 -3.56
N VAL A 113 -4.01 -19.03 -3.93
CA VAL A 113 -3.43 -18.04 -3.00
C VAL A 113 -4.40 -16.87 -2.91
N TYR A 114 -4.73 -16.45 -1.71
CA TYR A 114 -5.49 -15.23 -1.45
C TYR A 114 -4.60 -14.20 -0.79
N ASP A 115 -4.28 -13.10 -1.50
CA ASP A 115 -3.43 -12.00 -1.03
C ASP A 115 -4.30 -10.78 -0.68
N VAL A 116 -4.35 -10.46 0.61
CA VAL A 116 -5.16 -9.39 1.17
C VAL A 116 -4.29 -8.17 1.39
N HIS A 117 -4.43 -7.17 0.51
CA HIS A 117 -3.78 -5.88 0.69
C HIS A 117 -4.55 -5.03 1.70
N ASP A 118 -5.87 -5.00 1.56
CA ASP A 118 -6.78 -4.35 2.48
C ASP A 118 -7.99 -5.24 2.73
N ARG A 119 -8.52 -5.23 3.97
CA ARG A 119 -9.83 -5.84 4.23
C ARG A 119 -10.91 -5.13 3.44
N PHE A 120 -11.54 -5.85 2.51
CA PHE A 120 -12.55 -5.27 1.63
C PHE A 120 -13.76 -4.71 2.42
N SER A 121 -14.14 -5.37 3.50
CA SER A 121 -15.15 -4.88 4.44
C SER A 121 -14.80 -3.50 5.03
N GLY A 122 -13.53 -3.13 5.13
CA GLY A 122 -13.07 -1.82 5.60
C GLY A 122 -13.51 -0.64 4.72
N TYR A 123 -13.81 -0.89 3.44
CA TYR A 123 -14.32 0.14 2.53
C TYR A 123 -15.82 0.41 2.68
N VAL A 124 -16.54 -0.42 3.44
CA VAL A 124 -17.96 -0.20 3.72
C VAL A 124 -18.11 0.96 4.71
N PRO A 125 -18.92 2.00 4.38
CA PRO A 125 -19.13 3.13 5.27
C PRO A 125 -19.60 2.71 6.67
N PRO A 126 -19.20 3.42 7.74
CA PRO A 126 -19.51 3.03 9.13
C PRO A 126 -21.00 2.86 9.44
N ASN A 127 -21.84 3.62 8.76
CA ASN A 127 -23.31 3.59 8.93
C ASN A 127 -24.02 2.41 8.24
N HIS A 128 -23.30 1.58 7.46
CA HIS A 128 -23.86 0.41 6.76
C HIS A 128 -23.42 -0.92 7.43
N THR A 129 -23.75 -1.08 8.72
CA THR A 129 -23.29 -2.22 9.53
C THR A 129 -23.72 -3.59 8.98
N THR A 130 -24.98 -3.71 8.51
CA THR A 130 -25.47 -4.97 7.93
C THR A 130 -24.67 -5.37 6.68
N PHE A 131 -24.43 -4.42 5.80
CA PHE A 131 -23.63 -4.66 4.58
C PHE A 131 -22.17 -5.00 4.92
N TYR A 132 -21.60 -4.29 5.90
CA TYR A 132 -20.28 -4.65 6.46
C TYR A 132 -20.24 -6.10 6.91
N ASN A 133 -21.23 -6.55 7.71
CA ASN A 133 -21.26 -7.91 8.24
C ASN A 133 -21.38 -8.96 7.13
N ILE A 134 -22.18 -8.70 6.10
CA ILE A 134 -22.31 -9.59 4.93
C ILE A 134 -20.97 -9.74 4.20
N ILE A 135 -20.34 -8.62 3.85
CA ILE A 135 -19.05 -8.63 3.14
C ILE A 135 -17.98 -9.28 4.00
N ASN A 136 -17.89 -8.92 5.28
CA ASN A 136 -16.93 -9.50 6.21
C ASN A 136 -17.10 -11.02 6.36
N SER A 137 -18.35 -11.50 6.48
CA SER A 137 -18.64 -12.93 6.60
C SER A 137 -18.29 -13.69 5.30
N ALA A 138 -18.56 -13.08 4.14
CA ALA A 138 -18.18 -13.65 2.86
C ALA A 138 -16.65 -13.70 2.70
N GLU A 139 -15.95 -12.65 3.08
CA GLU A 139 -14.49 -12.59 3.06
C GLU A 139 -13.86 -13.66 3.99
N GLU A 140 -14.41 -13.85 5.20
CA GLU A 140 -14.04 -14.93 6.12
C GLU A 140 -14.29 -16.32 5.54
N LEU A 141 -15.47 -16.54 4.92
CA LEU A 141 -15.84 -17.82 4.34
C LEU A 141 -14.88 -18.22 3.21
N PHE A 142 -14.57 -17.29 2.31
CA PHE A 142 -13.71 -17.57 1.18
C PHE A 142 -12.23 -17.66 1.56
N SER A 143 -11.76 -16.84 2.53
CA SER A 143 -10.36 -16.86 2.95
C SER A 143 -9.93 -18.24 3.46
N ARG A 144 -10.74 -18.88 4.29
CA ARG A 144 -10.45 -20.23 4.82
C ARG A 144 -10.46 -21.32 3.76
N LYS A 145 -10.99 -21.04 2.56
CA LYS A 145 -11.03 -21.98 1.43
C LYS A 145 -9.82 -21.85 0.50
N ALA A 146 -9.01 -20.80 0.67
CA ALA A 146 -7.73 -20.67 0.00
C ALA A 146 -6.75 -21.74 0.51
N ASP A 147 -5.74 -22.11 -0.29
CA ASP A 147 -4.66 -22.97 0.17
C ASP A 147 -3.67 -22.18 1.01
N VAL A 148 -3.45 -20.92 0.64
CA VAL A 148 -2.62 -19.97 1.39
C VAL A 148 -3.32 -18.63 1.48
N LEU A 149 -3.25 -18.00 2.67
CA LEU A 149 -3.64 -16.61 2.92
C LEU A 149 -2.37 -15.77 3.10
N ILE A 150 -2.22 -14.74 2.30
CA ILE A 150 -1.19 -13.72 2.46
C ILE A 150 -1.86 -12.45 2.99
N THR A 151 -1.22 -11.78 3.96
CA THR A 151 -1.67 -10.49 4.49
C THR A 151 -0.49 -9.51 4.56
N VAL A 152 -0.80 -8.21 4.68
CA VAL A 152 0.25 -7.17 4.73
C VAL A 152 0.82 -6.95 6.13
N SER A 153 0.12 -7.39 7.19
CA SER A 153 0.54 -7.24 8.59
C SER A 153 -0.12 -8.26 9.49
N GLU A 154 0.44 -8.45 10.69
CA GLU A 154 -0.19 -9.26 11.77
C GLU A 154 -1.57 -8.72 12.15
N LYS A 155 -1.72 -7.41 12.16
CA LYS A 155 -2.97 -6.74 12.45
C LYS A 155 -4.07 -7.14 11.46
N VAL A 156 -3.80 -7.12 10.16
CA VAL A 156 -4.74 -7.61 9.14
C VAL A 156 -4.99 -9.11 9.31
N GLN A 157 -3.93 -9.89 9.51
CA GLN A 157 -4.05 -11.34 9.67
C GLN A 157 -4.93 -11.72 10.88
N SER A 158 -4.81 -11.02 12.01
CA SER A 158 -5.58 -11.27 13.23
C SER A 158 -7.07 -11.00 13.10
N THR A 159 -7.48 -10.20 12.09
CA THR A 159 -8.91 -9.95 11.82
C THR A 159 -9.63 -11.16 11.20
N PHE A 160 -8.92 -12.12 10.65
CA PHE A 160 -9.50 -13.35 10.14
C PHE A 160 -9.64 -14.38 11.25
N ARG A 161 -10.88 -14.68 11.65
CA ARG A 161 -11.20 -15.67 12.70
C ARG A 161 -10.94 -17.10 12.21
N ALA A 162 -11.29 -17.38 10.95
CA ALA A 162 -11.08 -18.67 10.32
C ALA A 162 -10.08 -18.51 9.16
N ARG A 163 -8.93 -19.14 9.31
CA ARG A 163 -7.80 -19.05 8.36
C ARG A 163 -7.49 -20.41 7.74
N PRO A 164 -6.91 -20.46 6.54
CA PRO A 164 -6.34 -21.70 6.00
C PRO A 164 -5.14 -22.15 6.86
N LYS A 165 -4.68 -23.38 6.64
CA LYS A 165 -3.53 -23.95 7.37
C LYS A 165 -2.27 -23.12 7.20
N HIS A 166 -2.09 -22.51 6.02
CA HIS A 166 -0.91 -21.72 5.68
C HIS A 166 -1.30 -20.24 5.57
N CYS A 167 -0.74 -19.45 6.46
CA CYS A 167 -0.94 -18.00 6.52
C CYS A 167 0.41 -17.32 6.65
N GLU A 168 0.70 -16.36 5.76
CA GLU A 168 1.97 -15.67 5.73
C GLU A 168 1.79 -14.15 5.68
N ILE A 169 2.78 -13.43 6.18
CA ILE A 169 2.82 -11.97 6.14
C ILE A 169 3.88 -11.54 5.14
N ILE A 170 3.42 -10.92 4.05
CA ILE A 170 4.25 -10.23 3.08
C ILE A 170 3.93 -8.73 3.20
N MET A 171 4.82 -8.00 3.84
CA MET A 171 4.63 -6.58 4.14
C MET A 171 4.74 -5.70 2.89
N ASN A 172 4.16 -4.50 2.95
CA ASN A 172 4.21 -3.50 1.87
C ASN A 172 5.55 -2.73 1.83
N VAL A 173 6.65 -3.44 1.97
CA VAL A 173 8.00 -2.86 1.99
C VAL A 173 8.50 -2.53 0.57
N SER A 174 9.50 -1.65 0.49
CA SER A 174 10.11 -1.22 -0.77
C SER A 174 11.28 -2.13 -1.18
N GLU A 175 11.63 -2.11 -2.46
CA GLU A 175 12.96 -2.49 -2.92
C GLU A 175 13.94 -1.41 -2.47
N ASP A 176 15.23 -1.73 -2.39
CA ASP A 176 16.25 -0.72 -2.11
C ASP A 176 16.59 0.06 -3.39
N TYR A 177 16.30 1.34 -3.36
CA TYR A 177 16.57 2.24 -4.48
C TYR A 177 17.84 3.04 -4.19
N LYS A 178 18.70 3.21 -5.22
CA LYS A 178 19.80 4.19 -5.18
C LYS A 178 19.17 5.58 -5.30
N LEU A 179 19.13 6.30 -4.19
CA LEU A 179 18.53 7.62 -4.10
C LEU A 179 19.61 8.69 -4.06
N GLU A 180 19.34 9.80 -4.74
CA GLU A 180 20.08 11.04 -4.53
C GLU A 180 19.57 11.67 -3.23
N ASN A 181 20.47 11.99 -2.31
CA ASN A 181 20.13 12.54 -1.01
C ASN A 181 20.80 13.91 -0.76
N PRO A 182 20.54 14.90 -1.62
CA PRO A 182 21.02 16.26 -1.37
C PRO A 182 20.13 16.89 -0.28
N LYS A 183 20.59 16.92 0.96
CA LYS A 183 19.90 17.64 2.04
C LYS A 183 20.16 19.13 1.89
N SER A 184 19.13 19.94 2.16
CA SER A 184 19.26 21.40 2.21
C SER A 184 20.09 21.81 3.45
N GLU A 185 21.08 22.68 3.24
CA GLU A 185 21.92 23.25 4.31
C GLU A 185 21.32 24.53 4.92
N ASP A 186 20.14 24.96 4.48
CA ASP A 186 19.57 26.28 4.77
C ASP A 186 19.04 26.45 6.21
N GLY A 187 19.20 25.47 7.09
CA GLY A 187 18.72 25.52 8.48
C GLY A 187 17.20 25.46 8.63
N VAL A 188 16.47 25.19 7.54
CA VAL A 188 15.02 25.01 7.51
C VAL A 188 14.71 23.51 7.50
N LEU A 189 13.88 23.05 8.45
CA LEU A 189 13.43 21.65 8.47
C LEU A 189 12.50 21.38 7.28
N THR A 190 12.87 20.42 6.44
CA THR A 190 12.05 19.99 5.32
C THR A 190 11.17 18.78 5.70
N LEU A 191 9.85 18.99 5.69
CA LEU A 191 8.85 17.95 5.84
C LEU A 191 8.38 17.48 4.47
N VAL A 192 8.13 16.19 4.32
CA VAL A 192 7.56 15.63 3.09
C VAL A 192 6.32 14.79 3.37
N TYR A 193 5.33 14.94 2.50
CA TYR A 193 4.20 14.04 2.38
C TYR A 193 4.01 13.65 0.91
N THR A 194 3.95 12.36 0.64
CA THR A 194 3.67 11.83 -0.71
C THR A 194 2.51 10.84 -0.64
N GLY A 195 1.45 11.10 -1.41
CA GLY A 195 0.26 10.26 -1.39
C GLY A 195 -1.01 10.95 -1.87
N LEU A 196 -2.16 10.47 -1.40
CA LEU A 196 -3.44 11.10 -1.70
C LEU A 196 -3.63 12.36 -0.85
N ILE A 197 -3.89 13.48 -1.49
CA ILE A 197 -4.19 14.74 -0.79
C ILE A 197 -5.67 14.73 -0.39
N SER A 198 -5.93 14.29 0.85
CA SER A 198 -7.29 14.14 1.38
C SER A 198 -7.31 14.18 2.92
N LYS A 199 -8.49 14.43 3.50
CA LYS A 199 -8.66 14.49 4.96
C LYS A 199 -8.45 13.15 5.64
N ASP A 200 -8.91 12.07 5.04
CA ASP A 200 -8.74 10.72 5.60
C ASP A 200 -7.27 10.29 5.68
N GLN A 201 -6.38 10.99 4.97
CA GLN A 201 -4.92 10.86 5.04
C GLN A 201 -4.29 11.89 5.99
N GLY A 202 -5.06 12.53 6.86
CA GLY A 202 -4.58 13.41 7.92
C GLY A 202 -4.04 14.78 7.48
N LEU A 203 -4.22 15.17 6.21
CA LEU A 203 -3.66 16.44 5.72
C LEU A 203 -4.25 17.68 6.42
N ASP A 204 -5.50 17.61 6.90
CA ASP A 204 -6.10 18.67 7.71
C ASP A 204 -5.45 18.77 9.10
N ARG A 205 -4.97 17.67 9.67
CA ARG A 205 -4.21 17.66 10.93
C ARG A 205 -2.81 18.20 10.73
N ILE A 206 -2.15 17.78 9.64
CA ILE A 206 -0.84 18.30 9.24
C ILE A 206 -0.92 19.82 9.03
N LEU A 207 -1.92 20.32 8.29
CA LEU A 207 -2.15 21.76 8.09
C LEU A 207 -2.20 22.52 9.42
N ARG A 208 -3.00 22.03 10.39
CA ARG A 208 -3.11 22.66 11.71
C ARG A 208 -1.80 22.56 12.50
N GLY A 209 -1.11 21.42 12.42
CA GLY A 209 0.16 21.20 13.13
C GLY A 209 1.29 22.09 12.66
N ILE A 210 1.33 22.46 11.38
CA ILE A 210 2.37 23.34 10.82
C ILE A 210 1.99 24.82 10.88
N SER A 211 0.72 25.14 11.07
CA SER A 211 0.25 26.54 11.11
C SER A 211 0.94 27.33 12.21
N GLY A 212 1.51 28.50 11.83
CA GLY A 212 2.24 29.40 12.73
C GLY A 212 3.64 28.91 13.12
N LEU A 213 4.14 27.78 12.61
CA LEU A 213 5.52 27.37 12.79
C LEU A 213 6.44 28.05 11.78
N THR A 214 7.59 28.52 12.26
CA THR A 214 8.69 29.07 11.45
C THR A 214 9.84 28.06 11.36
N GLY A 215 10.74 28.24 10.39
CA GLY A 215 11.90 27.35 10.20
C GLY A 215 11.52 25.95 9.72
N ILE A 216 10.36 25.80 9.10
CA ILE A 216 9.92 24.55 8.47
C ILE A 216 9.40 24.80 7.05
N GLN A 217 9.53 23.82 6.18
CA GLN A 217 8.91 23.77 4.86
C GLN A 217 8.24 22.42 4.68
N LEU A 218 6.97 22.38 4.24
CA LEU A 218 6.28 21.15 3.86
C LEU A 218 6.18 21.04 2.35
N THR A 219 6.65 19.94 1.79
CA THR A 219 6.45 19.61 0.38
C THR A 219 5.46 18.47 0.24
N LEU A 220 4.42 18.70 -0.54
CA LEU A 220 3.36 17.76 -0.87
C LEU A 220 3.56 17.23 -2.29
N ALA A 221 3.34 15.93 -2.50
CA ALA A 221 3.24 15.37 -3.85
C ALA A 221 2.20 14.25 -3.89
N GLY A 222 1.47 14.16 -5.00
CA GLY A 222 0.53 13.08 -5.24
C GLY A 222 -0.82 13.53 -5.77
N ARG A 223 -1.76 12.60 -5.83
CA ARG A 223 -3.08 12.84 -6.42
C ARG A 223 -3.98 13.63 -5.46
N VAL A 224 -4.57 14.69 -5.96
CA VAL A 224 -5.53 15.52 -5.21
C VAL A 224 -6.92 14.87 -5.25
N VAL A 225 -7.48 14.62 -4.08
CA VAL A 225 -8.84 14.14 -3.86
C VAL A 225 -9.71 15.29 -3.28
N ASP A 226 -9.12 16.09 -2.40
CA ASP A 226 -9.77 17.26 -1.80
C ASP A 226 -9.06 18.56 -2.25
N ASN A 227 -9.57 19.15 -3.32
CA ASN A 227 -9.02 20.42 -3.86
C ASN A 227 -9.12 21.58 -2.87
N LYS A 228 -10.20 21.63 -2.05
CA LYS A 228 -10.37 22.69 -1.06
C LYS A 228 -9.28 22.62 0.01
N LEU A 229 -8.98 21.42 0.48
CA LEU A 229 -7.92 21.20 1.47
C LEU A 229 -6.55 21.60 0.89
N LEU A 230 -6.24 21.21 -0.35
CA LEU A 230 -4.99 21.62 -0.99
C LEU A 230 -4.88 23.14 -1.08
N GLN A 231 -5.93 23.85 -1.49
CA GLN A 231 -5.91 25.32 -1.55
C GLN A 231 -5.63 25.95 -0.17
N GLN A 232 -6.30 25.46 0.87
CA GLN A 232 -6.04 25.92 2.26
C GLN A 232 -4.59 25.66 2.69
N MET A 233 -3.99 24.55 2.29
CA MET A 233 -2.58 24.26 2.60
C MET A 233 -1.64 25.22 1.85
N LEU A 234 -1.93 25.57 0.60
CA LEU A 234 -1.13 26.46 -0.23
C LEU A 234 -1.26 27.95 0.16
N GLU A 235 -2.23 28.32 1.02
CA GLU A 235 -2.28 29.66 1.64
C GLU A 235 -1.13 29.86 2.62
N LEU A 236 -0.52 28.78 3.14
CA LEU A 236 0.66 28.89 4.00
C LEU A 236 1.93 29.06 3.14
N PRO A 237 2.77 30.09 3.44
CA PRO A 237 3.94 30.41 2.61
C PRO A 237 5.03 29.32 2.65
N ASN A 238 4.99 28.45 3.65
CA ASN A 238 5.92 27.35 3.85
C ASN A 238 5.41 25.99 3.34
N VAL A 239 4.37 25.98 2.49
CA VAL A 239 3.84 24.77 1.85
C VAL A 239 4.04 24.83 0.35
N LYS A 240 4.57 23.74 -0.23
CA LYS A 240 4.72 23.56 -1.68
C LYS A 240 4.01 22.29 -2.15
N TYR A 241 3.47 22.31 -3.36
CA TYR A 241 2.87 21.14 -4.01
C TYR A 241 3.55 20.88 -5.35
N ASN A 242 4.14 19.68 -5.48
CA ASN A 242 4.92 19.26 -6.65
C ASN A 242 4.11 18.44 -7.66
N GLY A 243 2.78 18.40 -7.54
CA GLY A 243 1.95 17.63 -8.46
C GLY A 243 2.06 16.11 -8.26
N ILE A 244 1.71 15.37 -9.31
CA ILE A 244 1.83 13.89 -9.33
C ILE A 244 3.21 13.55 -9.86
N LEU A 245 4.02 12.92 -9.04
CA LEU A 245 5.38 12.50 -9.38
C LEU A 245 5.42 11.03 -9.83
N LYS A 246 6.40 10.69 -10.67
CA LYS A 246 6.77 9.29 -10.93
C LYS A 246 7.38 8.66 -9.68
N ARG A 247 7.38 7.34 -9.61
CA ARG A 247 7.87 6.61 -8.43
C ARG A 247 9.27 7.07 -7.98
N ASN A 248 10.23 7.10 -8.90
CA ASN A 248 11.61 7.49 -8.56
C ASN A 248 11.72 8.96 -8.12
N GLU A 249 10.96 9.87 -8.76
CA GLU A 249 10.90 11.29 -8.38
C GLU A 249 10.32 11.46 -6.96
N SER A 250 9.27 10.68 -6.63
CA SER A 250 8.67 10.66 -5.29
C SER A 250 9.66 10.18 -4.24
N LEU A 251 10.38 9.09 -4.51
CA LEU A 251 11.39 8.54 -3.59
C LEU A 251 12.59 9.47 -3.43
N ASN A 252 13.05 10.14 -4.49
CA ASN A 252 14.10 11.14 -4.40
C ASN A 252 13.65 12.37 -3.58
N LEU A 253 12.40 12.82 -3.75
CA LEU A 253 11.84 13.88 -2.91
C LEU A 253 11.79 13.47 -1.43
N GLU A 254 11.38 12.25 -1.13
CA GLU A 254 11.37 11.69 0.22
C GLU A 254 12.79 11.66 0.81
N ALA A 255 13.75 11.13 0.06
CA ALA A 255 15.15 11.00 0.51
C ALA A 255 15.86 12.35 0.70
N SER A 256 15.51 13.37 -0.08
CA SER A 256 16.06 14.72 0.05
C SER A 256 15.43 15.55 1.17
N SER A 257 14.40 15.03 1.85
CA SER A 257 13.73 15.69 2.96
C SER A 257 14.29 15.24 4.32
N ASP A 258 14.04 16.03 5.38
CA ASP A 258 14.52 15.72 6.72
C ASP A 258 13.58 14.81 7.50
N VAL A 259 12.28 14.93 7.31
CA VAL A 259 11.24 14.20 8.05
C VAL A 259 10.07 13.86 7.14
N MET A 260 9.61 12.64 7.21
CA MET A 260 8.34 12.25 6.59
C MET A 260 7.20 12.37 7.61
N ILE A 261 6.06 12.95 7.18
CA ILE A 261 4.86 13.02 8.01
C ILE A 261 3.73 12.21 7.39
N VAL A 262 3.17 11.25 8.15
CA VAL A 262 2.19 10.26 7.68
C VAL A 262 1.12 10.07 8.74
N LEU A 263 -0.02 10.70 8.57
CA LEU A 263 -1.14 10.59 9.51
C LEU A 263 -2.37 9.99 8.81
N TYR A 264 -3.10 9.16 9.53
CA TYR A 264 -4.30 8.50 9.03
C TYR A 264 -5.47 8.71 10.00
N ASP A 265 -6.62 9.15 9.48
CA ASP A 265 -7.84 9.25 10.30
C ASP A 265 -8.41 7.85 10.56
N LEU A 266 -8.26 7.38 11.80
CA LEU A 266 -8.72 6.05 12.24
C LEU A 266 -10.25 5.94 12.39
N LYS A 267 -11.01 7.03 12.18
CA LYS A 267 -12.47 6.96 12.03
C LYS A 267 -12.88 6.19 10.77
N TYR A 268 -12.04 6.18 9.75
CA TYR A 268 -12.23 5.34 8.56
C TYR A 268 -11.73 3.93 8.81
N ARG A 269 -12.63 2.93 8.73
CA ARG A 269 -12.31 1.51 8.99
C ARG A 269 -11.12 1.01 8.15
N LYS A 270 -11.02 1.43 6.88
CA LYS A 270 -9.89 1.08 6.01
C LYS A 270 -8.54 1.48 6.60
N ASN A 271 -8.49 2.65 7.26
CA ASN A 271 -7.26 3.17 7.85
C ASN A 271 -6.89 2.43 9.16
N GLN A 272 -7.89 1.89 9.87
CA GLN A 272 -7.62 1.12 11.10
C GLN A 272 -6.75 -0.10 10.87
N LEU A 273 -6.83 -0.72 9.69
CA LEU A 273 -6.10 -1.93 9.31
C LEU A 273 -5.01 -1.66 8.26
N SER A 274 -4.82 -0.41 7.87
CA SER A 274 -3.82 -0.04 6.88
C SER A 274 -2.40 -0.25 7.42
N SER A 275 -1.52 -0.74 6.58
CA SER A 275 -0.07 -0.76 6.81
C SER A 275 0.59 0.13 5.75
N PRO A 276 0.84 1.42 6.09
CA PRO A 276 1.28 2.40 5.11
C PRO A 276 2.67 2.11 4.56
N ASN A 277 2.81 2.03 3.24
CA ASN A 277 4.11 1.90 2.56
C ASN A 277 5.10 2.98 2.99
N LYS A 278 4.59 4.17 3.33
CA LYS A 278 5.38 5.35 3.70
C LYS A 278 6.28 5.14 4.92
N ILE A 279 5.86 4.30 5.86
CA ILE A 279 6.70 3.94 7.01
C ILE A 279 7.99 3.24 6.53
N PHE A 280 7.84 2.27 5.65
CA PHE A 280 8.98 1.52 5.12
C PHE A 280 9.78 2.32 4.08
N GLU A 281 9.15 3.26 3.40
CA GLU A 281 9.83 4.22 2.51
C GLU A 281 10.68 5.21 3.30
N ALA A 282 10.18 5.73 4.42
CA ALA A 282 10.98 6.55 5.32
C ALA A 282 12.20 5.79 5.87
N MET A 283 12.01 4.52 6.27
CA MET A 283 13.12 3.66 6.69
C MET A 283 14.13 3.46 5.56
N MET A 284 13.68 3.18 4.33
CA MET A 284 14.55 3.03 3.17
C MET A 284 15.34 4.32 2.88
N CYS A 285 14.70 5.47 2.98
CA CYS A 285 15.33 6.77 2.78
C CYS A 285 16.25 7.19 3.93
N GLY A 286 16.20 6.50 5.07
CA GLY A 286 16.98 6.84 6.26
C GLY A 286 16.58 8.16 6.90
N ILE A 287 15.29 8.51 6.83
CA ILE A 287 14.71 9.71 7.45
C ILE A 287 13.71 9.34 8.54
N PRO A 288 13.62 10.11 9.63
CA PRO A 288 12.63 9.89 10.66
C PRO A 288 11.22 10.21 10.17
N LEU A 289 10.23 9.66 10.85
CA LEU A 289 8.84 9.94 10.53
C LEU A 289 8.02 10.40 11.75
N ILE A 290 6.97 11.17 11.48
CA ILE A 290 5.92 11.51 12.43
C ILE A 290 4.67 10.79 11.97
N THR A 291 4.09 9.93 12.81
CA THR A 291 2.93 9.11 12.42
C THR A 291 2.06 8.74 13.61
N ASN A 292 0.83 8.33 13.34
CA ASN A 292 -0.06 7.66 14.30
C ASN A 292 -0.27 6.17 13.98
N MET A 293 0.58 5.62 13.09
CA MET A 293 0.45 4.26 12.58
C MET A 293 1.62 3.39 13.04
N GLU A 294 1.38 2.08 13.18
CA GLU A 294 2.37 1.05 13.49
C GLU A 294 3.30 1.41 14.68
N PRO A 295 2.73 1.78 15.87
CA PRO A 295 3.54 2.24 17.02
C PRO A 295 4.54 1.18 17.50
N ASP A 296 4.19 -0.09 17.41
CA ASP A 296 5.07 -1.18 17.83
C ASP A 296 6.34 -1.24 16.96
N ILE A 297 6.20 -1.02 15.65
CA ILE A 297 7.35 -0.99 14.73
C ILE A 297 8.13 0.31 14.89
N VAL A 298 7.43 1.46 14.82
CA VAL A 298 8.08 2.77 14.70
C VAL A 298 8.78 3.20 15.99
N GLU A 299 8.13 3.01 17.14
CA GLU A 299 8.61 3.53 18.43
C GLU A 299 9.28 2.45 19.29
N LYS A 300 8.66 1.25 19.42
CA LYS A 300 9.17 0.23 20.32
C LYS A 300 10.29 -0.61 19.71
N GLU A 301 10.10 -1.10 18.47
CA GLU A 301 11.07 -2.01 17.85
C GLU A 301 12.24 -1.24 17.21
N VAL A 302 11.93 -0.25 16.34
CA VAL A 302 12.94 0.39 15.47
C VAL A 302 13.44 1.72 16.04
N GLN A 303 12.58 2.47 16.71
CA GLN A 303 12.85 3.83 17.18
C GLN A 303 13.27 4.76 16.02
N CYS A 304 12.48 4.75 14.93
CA CYS A 304 12.75 5.50 13.70
C CYS A 304 11.83 6.71 13.51
N GLY A 305 11.05 7.08 14.51
CA GLY A 305 10.12 8.20 14.39
C GLY A 305 9.43 8.54 15.71
N ILE A 306 8.43 9.39 15.62
CA ILE A 306 7.61 9.85 16.75
C ILE A 306 6.17 9.46 16.49
N ILE A 307 5.57 8.75 17.45
CA ILE A 307 4.14 8.44 17.45
C ILE A 307 3.37 9.59 18.07
N VAL A 308 2.33 10.03 17.35
CA VAL A 308 1.46 11.13 17.79
C VAL A 308 0.00 10.67 17.84
N ASP A 309 -0.78 11.27 18.73
CA ASP A 309 -2.24 11.16 18.69
C ASP A 309 -2.80 12.00 17.54
N TYR A 310 -3.55 11.36 16.65
CA TYR A 310 -4.17 12.00 15.48
C TYR A 310 -5.05 13.21 15.83
N ASP A 311 -5.79 13.14 16.91
CA ASP A 311 -6.70 14.24 17.33
C ASP A 311 -6.01 15.31 18.19
N ASN A 312 -4.74 15.10 18.59
CA ASN A 312 -3.95 16.05 19.38
C ASN A 312 -3.01 16.90 18.52
N ILE A 313 -3.50 18.06 18.08
CA ILE A 313 -2.73 18.99 17.23
C ILE A 313 -1.47 19.50 17.92
N ASP A 314 -1.51 19.74 19.24
CA ASP A 314 -0.35 20.23 19.98
C ASP A 314 0.76 19.18 20.02
N GLN A 315 0.42 17.89 20.14
CA GLN A 315 1.39 16.81 20.08
C GLN A 315 2.04 16.71 18.70
N ILE A 316 1.25 16.87 17.61
CA ILE A 316 1.78 16.92 16.24
C ILE A 316 2.76 18.10 16.11
N LYS A 317 2.38 19.27 16.59
CA LYS A 317 3.21 20.48 16.59
C LYS A 317 4.50 20.28 17.38
N GLN A 318 4.41 19.72 18.58
CA GLN A 318 5.58 19.43 19.44
C GLN A 318 6.53 18.43 18.77
N ALA A 319 6.03 17.39 18.11
CA ALA A 319 6.85 16.43 17.38
C ALA A 319 7.62 17.10 16.24
N ILE A 320 6.98 18.00 15.49
CA ILE A 320 7.63 18.79 14.42
C ILE A 320 8.73 19.66 15.00
N VAL A 321 8.43 20.42 16.07
CA VAL A 321 9.39 21.32 16.74
C VAL A 321 10.56 20.53 17.31
N LEU A 322 10.31 19.39 17.97
CA LEU A 322 11.35 18.54 18.51
C LEU A 322 12.31 18.07 17.42
N LEU A 323 11.79 17.61 16.28
CA LEU A 323 12.65 17.19 15.17
C LEU A 323 13.30 18.38 14.44
N ARG A 324 12.70 19.58 14.43
CA ARG A 324 13.33 20.79 13.91
C ARG A 324 14.56 21.17 14.73
N ASP A 325 14.41 21.17 16.03
CA ASP A 325 15.42 21.73 16.96
C ASP A 325 16.49 20.69 17.35
N ASN A 326 16.27 19.38 17.03
CA ASN A 326 17.18 18.31 17.43
C ASN A 326 17.68 17.50 16.22
N ASN A 327 18.77 17.99 15.61
CA ASN A 327 19.42 17.32 14.47
C ASN A 327 19.98 15.93 14.83
N GLU A 328 20.53 15.76 16.04
CA GLU A 328 21.09 14.47 16.49
C GLU A 328 20.01 13.40 16.55
N LEU A 329 18.82 13.77 17.05
CA LEU A 329 17.67 12.87 17.10
C LEU A 329 17.24 12.46 15.69
N ARG A 330 17.17 13.41 14.74
CA ARG A 330 16.85 13.11 13.33
C ARG A 330 17.80 12.10 12.74
N ILE A 331 19.12 12.35 12.90
CA ILE A 331 20.16 11.45 12.39
C ILE A 331 20.06 10.07 13.03
N LYS A 332 19.86 10.00 14.35
CA LYS A 332 19.73 8.73 15.08
C LYS A 332 18.54 7.92 14.59
N GLN A 333 17.36 8.56 14.53
CA GLN A 333 16.12 7.88 14.09
C GLN A 333 16.20 7.46 12.63
N GLY A 334 16.75 8.29 11.75
CA GLY A 334 16.98 7.93 10.35
C GLY A 334 17.92 6.73 10.20
N LYS A 335 19.04 6.69 10.92
CA LYS A 335 19.97 5.54 10.92
C LYS A 335 19.30 4.27 11.43
N ASN A 336 18.50 4.35 12.50
CA ASN A 336 17.77 3.21 13.02
C ASN A 336 16.79 2.65 11.97
N GLY A 337 16.04 3.54 11.32
CA GLY A 337 15.12 3.18 10.23
C GLY A 337 15.85 2.50 9.08
N ARG A 338 16.97 3.09 8.60
CA ARG A 338 17.74 2.52 7.49
C ARG A 338 18.31 1.14 7.85
N LYS A 339 18.85 0.96 9.03
CA LYS A 339 19.34 -0.33 9.52
C LYS A 339 18.22 -1.37 9.55
N ALA A 340 17.07 -1.03 10.12
CA ALA A 340 15.93 -1.93 10.16
C ALA A 340 15.42 -2.30 8.77
N PHE A 341 15.46 -1.36 7.82
CA PHE A 341 15.14 -1.62 6.42
C PHE A 341 16.12 -2.65 5.82
N GLU A 342 17.41 -2.45 5.97
CA GLU A 342 18.44 -3.36 5.44
C GLU A 342 18.35 -4.78 6.02
N GLU A 343 18.07 -4.89 7.31
CA GLU A 343 18.01 -6.17 8.01
C GLU A 343 16.67 -6.90 7.86
N LYS A 344 15.54 -6.18 7.87
CA LYS A 344 14.20 -6.80 8.01
C LYS A 344 13.16 -6.29 7.02
N TYR A 345 13.00 -4.97 6.89
CA TYR A 345 11.84 -4.35 6.25
C TYR A 345 12.06 -4.01 4.76
N ASN A 346 12.66 -4.93 4.00
CA ASN A 346 12.95 -4.79 2.57
C ASN A 346 12.30 -5.88 1.73
N TRP A 347 12.20 -5.64 0.42
CA TRP A 347 11.57 -6.58 -0.48
C TRP A 347 12.33 -7.91 -0.60
N ASN A 348 13.65 -7.95 -0.49
CA ASN A 348 14.41 -9.19 -0.59
C ASN A 348 13.97 -10.21 0.47
N ASN A 349 13.72 -9.76 1.71
CA ASN A 349 13.22 -10.62 2.77
C ASN A 349 11.77 -11.09 2.49
N MET A 350 10.92 -10.22 1.93
CA MET A 350 9.56 -10.60 1.54
C MET A 350 9.55 -11.54 0.33
N GLU A 351 10.47 -11.37 -0.61
CA GLU A 351 10.66 -12.24 -1.75
C GLU A 351 11.00 -13.68 -1.32
N GLN A 352 11.88 -13.86 -0.33
CA GLN A 352 12.19 -15.19 0.20
C GLN A 352 10.94 -15.86 0.79
N LYS A 353 10.16 -15.14 1.59
CA LYS A 353 8.88 -15.65 2.09
C LYS A 353 7.92 -16.03 0.96
N LEU A 354 7.83 -15.20 -0.09
CA LEU A 354 7.01 -15.48 -1.26
C LEU A 354 7.46 -16.80 -1.94
N TYR A 355 8.76 -17.02 -2.05
CA TYR A 355 9.29 -18.25 -2.62
C TYR A 355 8.99 -19.49 -1.76
N GLU A 356 9.06 -19.39 -0.44
CA GLU A 356 8.68 -20.49 0.45
C GLU A 356 7.19 -20.85 0.34
N ILE A 357 6.32 -19.84 0.22
CA ILE A 357 4.89 -20.04 -0.05
C ILE A 357 4.70 -20.84 -1.34
N TYR A 358 5.34 -20.42 -2.42
CA TYR A 358 5.17 -21.05 -3.71
C TYR A 358 5.82 -22.44 -3.78
N LYS A 359 6.93 -22.65 -3.11
CA LYS A 359 7.52 -23.97 -2.94
C LYS A 359 6.55 -24.95 -2.27
N LEU A 360 5.90 -24.50 -1.18
CA LEU A 360 4.88 -25.27 -0.47
C LEU A 360 3.66 -25.60 -1.35
N ILE A 361 3.25 -24.68 -2.22
CA ILE A 361 2.08 -24.86 -3.09
C ILE A 361 2.36 -25.86 -4.21
N TYR A 362 3.61 -25.90 -4.72
CA TYR A 362 4.01 -26.78 -5.81
C TYR A 362 4.56 -28.14 -5.35
N SER A 363 4.82 -28.31 -4.04
CA SER A 363 5.13 -29.61 -3.42
C SER A 363 3.87 -30.47 -3.27
#